data_772439856a947bef6feb7abf801073ff
#
_entry.id   772439856a947bef6feb7abf801073ff
#
_cell.length_a   1.000
_cell.length_b   1.000
_cell.length_c   1.000
_cell.angle_alpha   90.00
_cell.angle_beta   90.00
_cell.angle_gamma   90.00
#
_symmetry.space_group_name_H-M   'P 1'
#
loop_
_entity.id
_entity.type
_entity.pdbx_description
1 polymer ?
#
loop_
_entity_poly.entity_id
_entity_poly.type
_entity_poly.pdbx_seq_one_letter_code
_entity_poly.pdbx_strand_id
1 'polypeptide(L)'
;MKKFLLILLLLLLPFSVARAYPGETEGFGLLRWGMSVSDVKHLYHDAVPVKKINSDFADTVWVVTIPDAHEEMGIDSEVFAACYFSDNRLITIQLPIDGDTEDIDTIRSHQLSRMISLYGIPDIENEQGSTIWEGVVTSIYLSPGIVMKGNKSVFFITLLDMQSGIKNLRENKDKEALVREG
;
A
#
# COMPACT_ATOMS: atom_id res chain seq x y z
N MET A 1 10.62 -31.73 37.54
CA MET A 1 11.31 -30.45 37.43
C MET A 1 11.77 -30.11 36.01
N LYS A 2 12.45 -30.99 35.24
CA LYS A 2 12.91 -30.68 33.86
C LYS A 2 11.79 -30.34 32.86
N LYS A 3 10.61 -30.97 32.96
CA LYS A 3 9.46 -30.67 32.07
C LYS A 3 8.85 -29.30 32.35
N PHE A 4 8.88 -28.85 33.61
CA PHE A 4 8.34 -27.54 33.98
C PHE A 4 9.25 -26.39 33.50
N LEU A 5 10.60 -26.63 33.54
CA LEU A 5 11.58 -25.69 33.02
C LEU A 5 11.46 -25.51 31.50
N LEU A 6 11.15 -26.59 30.76
CA LEU A 6 10.96 -26.54 29.30
C LEU A 6 9.72 -25.75 28.92
N ILE A 7 8.60 -25.90 29.65
CA ILE A 7 7.38 -25.14 29.44
C ILE A 7 7.60 -23.64 29.76
N LEU A 8 8.32 -23.33 30.83
CA LEU A 8 8.68 -21.96 31.19
C LEU A 8 9.59 -21.33 30.14
N LEU A 9 10.53 -22.09 29.56
CA LEU A 9 11.42 -21.62 28.50
C LEU A 9 10.64 -21.35 27.18
N LEU A 10 9.63 -22.17 26.86
CA LEU A 10 8.73 -21.97 25.71
C LEU A 10 7.85 -20.70 25.89
N LEU A 11 7.45 -20.38 27.11
CA LEU A 11 6.69 -19.17 27.44
C LEU A 11 7.55 -17.89 27.42
N LEU A 12 8.87 -18.04 27.50
CA LEU A 12 9.85 -16.95 27.43
C LEU A 12 10.40 -16.73 26.01
N LEU A 13 10.00 -17.54 25.00
CA LEU A 13 10.30 -17.22 23.62
C LEU A 13 9.61 -15.87 23.33
N PRO A 14 10.37 -14.84 22.94
CA PRO A 14 9.76 -13.61 22.51
C PRO A 14 8.87 -14.00 21.33
N PHE A 15 7.56 -13.96 21.51
CA PHE A 15 6.68 -13.82 20.37
C PHE A 15 7.22 -12.58 19.66
N SER A 16 7.80 -12.78 18.50
CA SER A 16 8.03 -11.70 17.57
C SER A 16 6.66 -11.12 17.32
N VAL A 17 6.28 -10.11 18.10
CA VAL A 17 5.08 -9.34 17.87
C VAL A 17 5.34 -8.73 16.51
N ALA A 18 4.70 -9.29 15.49
CA ALA A 18 4.68 -8.68 14.19
C ALA A 18 4.25 -7.23 14.44
N ARG A 19 5.15 -6.27 14.17
CA ARG A 19 4.91 -4.87 14.43
C ARG A 19 3.93 -4.39 13.35
N ALA A 20 2.64 -4.36 13.71
CA ALA A 20 1.66 -3.57 12.99
C ALA A 20 1.80 -2.12 13.46
N TYR A 21 1.69 -1.16 12.56
CA TYR A 21 1.55 0.24 12.93
C TYR A 21 0.14 0.49 13.53
N PRO A 22 -0.05 1.52 14.38
CA PRO A 22 -1.37 1.88 14.87
C PRO A 22 -2.34 2.14 13.70
N GLY A 23 -3.57 1.64 13.78
CA GLY A 23 -4.58 1.88 12.75
C GLY A 23 -4.38 1.07 11.45
N GLU A 24 -3.56 0.00 11.46
CA GLU A 24 -3.42 -0.88 10.30
C GLU A 24 -4.78 -1.39 9.82
N THR A 25 -5.05 -1.25 8.51
CA THR A 25 -6.31 -1.61 7.88
C THR A 25 -6.16 -2.79 6.93
N GLU A 26 -7.27 -3.49 6.62
CA GLU A 26 -7.30 -4.58 5.63
C GLU A 26 -7.65 -4.08 4.22
N GLY A 27 -7.30 -2.83 3.91
CA GLY A 27 -7.62 -2.17 2.64
C GLY A 27 -7.73 -0.66 2.80
N PHE A 28 -8.59 0.00 2.02
CA PHE A 28 -8.82 1.44 2.06
C PHE A 28 -10.27 1.80 1.69
N GLY A 29 -10.93 2.60 2.47
CA GLY A 29 -12.35 2.89 2.31
C GLY A 29 -13.20 1.63 2.41
N LEU A 30 -14.00 1.37 1.40
CA LEU A 30 -14.78 0.12 1.26
C LEU A 30 -13.98 -1.00 0.59
N LEU A 31 -12.81 -0.69 0.01
CA LEU A 31 -11.94 -1.69 -0.63
C LEU A 31 -11.30 -2.59 0.44
N ARG A 32 -11.24 -3.90 0.15
CA ARG A 32 -10.58 -4.89 1.01
C ARG A 32 -9.66 -5.76 0.16
N TRP A 33 -8.55 -6.18 0.74
CA TRP A 33 -7.61 -7.08 0.05
C TRP A 33 -8.29 -8.34 -0.45
N GLY A 34 -7.93 -8.78 -1.63
CA GLY A 34 -8.48 -9.96 -2.26
C GLY A 34 -9.85 -9.80 -2.92
N MET A 35 -10.50 -8.63 -2.84
CA MET A 35 -11.71 -8.34 -3.61
C MET A 35 -11.48 -8.55 -5.09
N SER A 36 -12.49 -9.10 -5.78
CA SER A 36 -12.48 -9.23 -7.23
C SER A 36 -12.80 -7.89 -7.92
N VAL A 37 -12.48 -7.79 -9.21
CA VAL A 37 -12.91 -6.65 -10.04
C VAL A 37 -14.44 -6.48 -9.98
N SER A 38 -15.20 -7.58 -9.95
CA SER A 38 -16.67 -7.54 -9.84
C SER A 38 -17.14 -6.91 -8.53
N ASP A 39 -16.48 -7.25 -7.40
CA ASP A 39 -16.83 -6.68 -6.09
C ASP A 39 -16.56 -5.19 -6.06
N VAL A 40 -15.40 -4.75 -6.58
CA VAL A 40 -15.04 -3.32 -6.65
C VAL A 40 -16.03 -2.54 -7.53
N LYS A 41 -16.43 -3.09 -8.70
CA LYS A 41 -17.45 -2.47 -9.57
C LYS A 41 -18.83 -2.41 -8.92
N HIS A 42 -19.14 -3.32 -8.04
CA HIS A 42 -20.40 -3.29 -7.30
C HIS A 42 -20.42 -2.18 -6.24
N LEU A 43 -19.28 -1.95 -5.59
CA LEU A 43 -19.11 -0.90 -4.59
C LEU A 43 -18.99 0.50 -5.22
N TYR A 44 -18.24 0.59 -6.33
CA TYR A 44 -17.93 1.85 -7.03
C TYR A 44 -18.45 1.78 -8.46
N HIS A 45 -19.63 2.36 -8.70
CA HIS A 45 -20.28 2.33 -10.02
C HIS A 45 -19.55 3.16 -11.07
N ASP A 46 -18.68 4.06 -10.68
CA ASP A 46 -17.79 4.88 -11.52
C ASP A 46 -16.48 4.15 -11.89
N ALA A 47 -16.28 2.91 -11.45
CA ALA A 47 -15.08 2.14 -11.73
C ALA A 47 -14.81 2.00 -13.24
N VAL A 48 -13.65 2.46 -13.69
CA VAL A 48 -13.22 2.43 -15.08
C VAL A 48 -11.90 1.68 -15.25
N PRO A 49 -11.75 0.83 -16.30
CA PRO A 49 -10.50 0.11 -16.54
C PRO A 49 -9.44 1.03 -17.16
N VAL A 50 -8.19 0.83 -16.77
CA VAL A 50 -7.04 1.43 -17.42
C VAL A 50 -6.67 0.61 -18.66
N LYS A 51 -6.69 1.24 -19.86
CA LYS A 51 -6.52 0.53 -21.15
C LYS A 51 -5.11 0.02 -21.42
N LYS A 52 -4.09 0.63 -20.82
CA LYS A 52 -2.68 0.23 -20.98
C LYS A 52 -2.06 0.18 -19.60
N ILE A 53 -1.66 -1.00 -19.20
CA ILE A 53 -0.95 -1.25 -17.95
C ILE A 53 0.50 -1.57 -18.31
N ASN A 54 1.43 -0.86 -17.70
CA ASN A 54 2.83 -1.20 -17.72
C ASN A 54 3.22 -1.59 -16.29
N SER A 55 2.80 -2.79 -15.89
CA SER A 55 3.01 -3.32 -14.54
C SER A 55 3.39 -4.79 -14.64
N ASP A 56 4.51 -5.15 -14.02
CA ASP A 56 4.99 -6.53 -13.96
C ASP A 56 4.30 -7.34 -12.84
N PHE A 57 3.50 -6.68 -11.99
CA PHE A 57 2.89 -7.29 -10.80
C PHE A 57 1.36 -7.31 -10.82
N ALA A 58 0.71 -6.72 -11.82
CA ALA A 58 -0.74 -6.66 -11.91
C ALA A 58 -1.23 -6.95 -13.33
N ASP A 59 -2.30 -7.73 -13.44
CA ASP A 59 -2.94 -8.10 -14.70
C ASP A 59 -3.88 -7.03 -15.20
N THR A 60 -4.60 -6.37 -14.26
CA THR A 60 -5.56 -5.31 -14.56
C THR A 60 -5.49 -4.19 -13.52
N VAL A 61 -5.80 -2.98 -13.98
CA VAL A 61 -5.94 -1.80 -13.12
C VAL A 61 -7.28 -1.15 -13.37
N TRP A 62 -7.96 -0.78 -12.30
CA TRP A 62 -9.22 -0.04 -12.34
C TRP A 62 -9.09 1.22 -11.51
N VAL A 63 -9.67 2.31 -11.97
CA VAL A 63 -9.74 3.57 -11.22
C VAL A 63 -11.13 3.74 -10.68
N VAL A 64 -11.23 4.10 -9.41
CA VAL A 64 -12.48 4.43 -8.71
C VAL A 64 -12.35 5.78 -8.01
N THR A 65 -13.47 6.44 -7.73
CA THR A 65 -13.50 7.63 -6.89
C THR A 65 -13.93 7.26 -5.49
N ILE A 66 -13.10 7.58 -4.50
CA ILE A 66 -13.40 7.42 -3.07
C ILE A 66 -13.87 8.76 -2.56
N PRO A 67 -15.13 8.88 -2.13
CA PRO A 67 -15.76 10.19 -1.86
C PRO A 67 -15.25 10.84 -0.56
N ASP A 68 -14.78 10.04 0.38
CA ASP A 68 -14.27 10.51 1.68
C ASP A 68 -13.09 9.66 2.12
N ALA A 69 -11.94 10.29 2.22
CA ALA A 69 -10.69 9.66 2.64
C ALA A 69 -10.11 10.32 3.91
N HIS A 70 -10.90 11.17 4.59
CA HIS A 70 -10.43 11.95 5.73
C HIS A 70 -10.05 11.07 6.92
N GLU A 71 -10.93 10.15 7.32
CA GLU A 71 -10.69 9.32 8.51
C GLU A 71 -9.48 8.40 8.35
N GLU A 72 -9.26 7.87 7.14
CA GLU A 72 -8.21 6.88 6.88
C GLU A 72 -6.88 7.50 6.45
N MET A 73 -6.88 8.64 5.74
CA MET A 73 -5.67 9.26 5.20
C MET A 73 -5.56 10.76 5.51
N GLY A 74 -6.57 11.36 6.15
CA GLY A 74 -6.62 12.79 6.38
C GLY A 74 -6.75 13.62 5.10
N ILE A 75 -7.39 13.07 4.06
CA ILE A 75 -7.64 13.76 2.78
C ILE A 75 -9.07 14.30 2.82
N ASP A 76 -9.21 15.63 2.82
CA ASP A 76 -10.50 16.33 3.00
C ASP A 76 -11.33 16.45 1.70
N SER A 77 -11.07 15.59 0.72
CA SER A 77 -11.77 15.61 -0.59
C SER A 77 -11.90 14.21 -1.13
N GLU A 78 -12.71 14.06 -2.17
CA GLU A 78 -12.70 12.84 -2.97
C GLU A 78 -11.30 12.59 -3.55
N VAL A 79 -10.92 11.34 -3.63
CA VAL A 79 -9.63 10.92 -4.18
C VAL A 79 -9.82 9.82 -5.21
N PHE A 80 -9.07 9.93 -6.33
CA PHE A 80 -8.98 8.83 -7.27
C PHE A 80 -8.08 7.73 -6.72
N ALA A 81 -8.54 6.50 -6.78
CA ALA A 81 -7.77 5.34 -6.37
C ALA A 81 -7.55 4.40 -7.56
N ALA A 82 -6.28 4.14 -7.90
CA ALA A 82 -5.94 3.10 -8.84
C ALA A 82 -5.84 1.76 -8.09
N CYS A 83 -6.73 0.84 -8.42
CA CYS A 83 -6.85 -0.49 -7.85
C CYS A 83 -6.15 -1.49 -8.76
N TYR A 84 -5.11 -2.14 -8.29
CA TYR A 84 -4.30 -3.11 -9.02
C TYR A 84 -4.73 -4.52 -8.65
N PHE A 85 -4.98 -5.36 -9.65
CA PHE A 85 -5.42 -6.74 -9.48
C PHE A 85 -4.40 -7.71 -10.08
N SER A 86 -4.14 -8.79 -9.36
CA SER A 86 -3.42 -9.97 -9.84
C SER A 86 -4.28 -11.20 -9.56
N ASP A 87 -4.44 -12.10 -10.54
CA ASP A 87 -5.34 -13.24 -10.47
C ASP A 87 -6.78 -12.84 -10.05
N ASN A 88 -7.28 -11.71 -10.58
CA ASN A 88 -8.57 -11.11 -10.22
C ASN A 88 -8.73 -10.78 -8.72
N ARG A 89 -7.65 -10.51 -8.00
CA ARG A 89 -7.64 -10.13 -6.58
C ARG A 89 -7.00 -8.77 -6.40
N LEU A 90 -7.61 -7.89 -5.64
CA LEU A 90 -7.06 -6.59 -5.28
C LEU A 90 -5.83 -6.78 -4.41
N ILE A 91 -4.68 -6.28 -4.87
CA ILE A 91 -3.38 -6.43 -4.20
C ILE A 91 -2.70 -5.11 -3.89
N THR A 92 -3.08 -4.03 -4.58
CA THR A 92 -2.48 -2.69 -4.39
C THR A 92 -3.52 -1.63 -4.63
N ILE A 93 -3.51 -0.60 -3.81
CA ILE A 93 -4.30 0.61 -3.99
C ILE A 93 -3.31 1.78 -4.03
N GLN A 94 -3.39 2.62 -5.07
CA GLN A 94 -2.53 3.78 -5.22
C GLN A 94 -3.38 5.04 -5.35
N LEU A 95 -3.09 6.03 -4.51
CA LEU A 95 -3.76 7.32 -4.44
C LEU A 95 -2.80 8.38 -4.97
N PRO A 96 -3.02 8.94 -6.18
CA PRO A 96 -2.26 10.08 -6.65
C PRO A 96 -2.74 11.35 -5.94
N ILE A 97 -1.81 12.11 -5.40
CA ILE A 97 -2.05 13.44 -4.82
C ILE A 97 -1.28 14.43 -5.66
N ASP A 98 -1.99 15.27 -6.37
CA ASP A 98 -1.39 16.26 -7.26
C ASP A 98 -1.46 17.67 -6.69
N GLY A 99 -0.59 18.53 -7.20
CA GLY A 99 -0.52 19.94 -6.86
C GLY A 99 0.38 20.71 -7.81
N ASP A 100 0.48 22.00 -7.60
CA ASP A 100 1.45 22.81 -8.31
C ASP A 100 2.87 22.47 -7.83
N THR A 101 3.85 22.52 -8.73
CA THR A 101 5.22 22.09 -8.43
C THR A 101 5.83 22.89 -7.27
N GLU A 102 5.49 24.16 -7.11
CA GLU A 102 5.97 25.01 -6.03
C GLU A 102 5.41 24.60 -4.65
N ASP A 103 4.24 23.98 -4.62
CA ASP A 103 3.53 23.63 -3.38
C ASP A 103 3.64 22.15 -3.01
N ILE A 104 4.10 21.28 -3.92
CA ILE A 104 4.02 19.83 -3.75
C ILE A 104 4.74 19.32 -2.51
N ASP A 105 5.90 19.89 -2.18
CA ASP A 105 6.66 19.49 -0.99
C ASP A 105 5.93 19.91 0.30
N THR A 106 5.25 21.04 0.27
CA THR A 106 4.42 21.53 1.38
C THR A 106 3.20 20.62 1.56
N ILE A 107 2.50 20.28 0.47
CA ILE A 107 1.35 19.37 0.47
C ILE A 107 1.78 17.99 0.99
N ARG A 108 2.90 17.47 0.48
CA ARG A 108 3.46 16.19 0.93
C ARG A 108 3.84 16.21 2.41
N SER A 109 4.46 17.29 2.90
CA SER A 109 4.84 17.42 4.32
C SER A 109 3.62 17.45 5.24
N HIS A 110 2.56 18.14 4.83
CA HIS A 110 1.29 18.12 5.55
C HIS A 110 0.68 16.71 5.57
N GLN A 111 0.68 16.03 4.42
CA GLN A 111 0.19 14.66 4.33
C GLN A 111 1.01 13.70 5.20
N LEU A 112 2.34 13.81 5.17
CA LEU A 112 3.22 13.03 6.05
C LEU A 112 2.89 13.27 7.53
N SER A 113 2.70 14.52 7.94
CA SER A 113 2.36 14.85 9.33
C SER A 113 1.01 14.24 9.75
N ARG A 114 0.02 14.23 8.87
CA ARG A 114 -1.27 13.58 9.10
C ARG A 114 -1.13 12.07 9.23
N MET A 115 -0.36 11.43 8.33
CA MET A 115 -0.11 10.00 8.36
C MET A 115 0.65 9.59 9.62
N ILE A 116 1.61 10.39 10.09
CA ILE A 116 2.29 10.16 11.38
C ILE A 116 1.28 10.22 12.54
N SER A 117 0.32 11.13 12.50
CA SER A 117 -0.72 11.22 13.52
C SER A 117 -1.65 10.00 13.55
N LEU A 118 -1.94 9.40 12.38
CA LEU A 118 -2.83 8.24 12.21
C LEU A 118 -2.10 6.92 12.46
N TYR A 119 -0.91 6.77 11.91
CA TYR A 119 -0.19 5.50 11.82
C TYR A 119 1.08 5.45 12.68
N GLY A 120 1.41 6.53 13.37
CA GLY A 120 2.66 6.62 14.15
C GLY A 120 3.87 6.96 13.30
N ILE A 121 5.06 6.83 13.92
CA ILE A 121 6.34 7.11 13.26
C ILE A 121 6.58 6.04 12.19
N PRO A 122 6.99 6.41 10.97
CA PRO A 122 7.29 5.46 9.91
C PRO A 122 8.50 4.56 10.29
N ASP A 123 8.49 3.33 9.78
CA ASP A 123 9.56 2.36 10.04
C ASP A 123 10.81 2.67 9.21
N ILE A 124 10.64 3.17 7.99
CA ILE A 124 11.72 3.42 7.04
C ILE A 124 11.52 4.77 6.35
N GLU A 125 12.60 5.52 6.25
CA GLU A 125 12.75 6.63 5.31
C GLU A 125 13.97 6.32 4.44
N ASN A 126 13.75 6.07 3.15
CA ASN A 126 14.84 5.68 2.26
C ASN A 126 15.54 6.88 1.63
N GLU A 127 16.73 6.65 1.05
CA GLU A 127 17.56 7.69 0.42
C GLU A 127 16.86 8.39 -0.76
N GLN A 128 15.85 7.75 -1.37
CA GLN A 128 15.04 8.34 -2.44
C GLN A 128 13.89 9.22 -1.92
N GLY A 129 13.78 9.40 -0.60
CA GLY A 129 12.75 10.21 0.04
C GLY A 129 11.38 9.55 0.15
N SER A 130 11.28 8.25 -0.04
CA SER A 130 10.05 7.51 0.26
C SER A 130 9.96 7.21 1.75
N THR A 131 8.76 7.35 2.30
CA THR A 131 8.45 7.06 3.69
C THR A 131 7.56 5.82 3.77
N ILE A 132 7.85 4.87 4.66
CA ILE A 132 7.23 3.55 4.68
C ILE A 132 6.77 3.21 6.09
N TRP A 133 5.52 2.75 6.22
CA TRP A 133 4.97 2.06 7.39
C TRP A 133 4.81 0.58 7.03
N GLU A 134 5.58 -0.27 7.68
CA GLU A 134 5.52 -1.71 7.46
C GLU A 134 4.45 -2.33 8.36
N GLY A 135 3.42 -2.93 7.75
CA GLY A 135 2.37 -3.65 8.44
C GLY A 135 2.46 -5.16 8.26
N VAL A 136 1.63 -5.88 9.00
CA VAL A 136 1.45 -7.34 8.88
C VAL A 136 0.52 -7.69 7.73
N VAL A 137 -0.50 -6.86 7.55
CA VAL A 137 -1.57 -7.03 6.54
C VAL A 137 -1.38 -6.01 5.43
N THR A 138 -1.10 -4.76 5.78
CA THR A 138 -0.97 -3.66 4.83
C THR A 138 0.30 -2.87 5.08
N SER A 139 1.14 -2.69 4.07
CA SER A 139 2.21 -1.68 4.11
C SER A 139 1.79 -0.42 3.36
N ILE A 140 2.19 0.74 3.86
CA ILE A 140 1.88 2.04 3.28
C ILE A 140 3.18 2.71 2.84
N TYR A 141 3.18 3.23 1.62
CA TYR A 141 4.28 3.96 1.03
C TYR A 141 3.84 5.37 0.67
N LEU A 142 4.57 6.37 1.14
CA LEU A 142 4.44 7.75 0.69
C LEU A 142 5.64 8.07 -0.21
N SER A 143 5.41 8.26 -1.52
CA SER A 143 6.48 8.54 -2.47
C SER A 143 7.02 9.97 -2.35
N PRO A 144 8.22 10.26 -2.88
CA PRO A 144 8.65 11.63 -3.14
C PRO A 144 7.76 12.30 -4.20
N GLY A 145 7.84 13.63 -4.30
CA GLY A 145 7.19 14.38 -5.38
C GLY A 145 7.84 14.10 -6.74
N ILE A 146 7.02 13.93 -7.76
CA ILE A 146 7.45 13.72 -9.15
C ILE A 146 6.94 14.87 -9.99
N VAL A 147 7.86 15.60 -10.66
CA VAL A 147 7.49 16.69 -11.55
C VAL A 147 6.87 16.16 -12.84
N MET A 148 5.70 16.66 -13.16
CA MET A 148 4.94 16.34 -14.36
C MET A 148 5.09 17.46 -15.40
N LYS A 149 4.47 17.30 -16.56
CA LYS A 149 4.44 18.38 -17.57
C LYS A 149 3.63 19.58 -17.06
N GLY A 150 4.12 20.81 -17.30
CA GLY A 150 3.40 22.07 -17.10
C GLY A 150 3.23 22.40 -15.63
N ASN A 151 4.18 22.71 -14.89
CA ASN A 151 4.15 23.19 -13.48
C ASN A 151 3.22 22.37 -12.54
N LYS A 152 3.06 21.08 -12.84
CA LYS A 152 2.33 20.13 -12.00
C LYS A 152 3.27 19.09 -11.45
N SER A 153 3.01 18.68 -10.22
CA SER A 153 3.71 17.56 -9.58
C SER A 153 2.71 16.62 -8.91
N VAL A 154 3.11 15.40 -8.71
CA VAL A 154 2.31 14.36 -8.07
C VAL A 154 3.19 13.58 -7.10
N PHE A 155 2.66 13.18 -5.96
CA PHE A 155 3.19 12.08 -5.16
C PHE A 155 2.10 11.02 -4.97
N PHE A 156 2.51 9.84 -4.55
CA PHE A 156 1.61 8.71 -4.40
C PHE A 156 1.60 8.21 -2.96
N ILE A 157 0.40 7.91 -2.47
CA ILE A 157 0.22 7.04 -1.31
C ILE A 157 -0.13 5.66 -1.87
N THR A 158 0.68 4.66 -1.59
CA THR A 158 0.49 3.30 -2.09
C THR A 158 0.30 2.36 -0.91
N LEU A 159 -0.84 1.66 -0.90
CA LEU A 159 -1.12 0.60 0.06
C LEU A 159 -0.91 -0.75 -0.64
N LEU A 160 -0.23 -1.65 0.04
CA LEU A 160 0.10 -2.99 -0.46
C LEU A 160 -0.46 -4.07 0.45
N ASP A 161 -1.13 -5.06 -0.13
CA ASP A 161 -1.45 -6.32 0.54
C ASP A 161 -0.17 -7.12 0.76
N MET A 162 0.25 -7.26 2.01
CA MET A 162 1.49 -7.94 2.38
C MET A 162 1.45 -9.45 2.10
N GLN A 163 0.28 -10.08 2.17
CA GLN A 163 0.14 -11.51 1.87
C GLN A 163 0.36 -11.79 0.39
N SER A 164 -0.23 -10.98 -0.49
CA SER A 164 -0.03 -11.09 -1.95
C SER A 164 1.36 -10.63 -2.37
N GLY A 165 1.90 -9.59 -1.76
CA GLY A 165 3.25 -9.10 -2.03
C GLY A 165 4.34 -10.14 -1.77
N ILE A 166 4.28 -10.84 -0.65
CA ILE A 166 5.22 -11.92 -0.31
C ILE A 166 5.11 -13.09 -1.30
N LYS A 167 3.90 -13.45 -1.72
CA LYS A 167 3.68 -14.50 -2.70
C LYS A 167 4.32 -14.16 -4.04
N ASN A 168 4.06 -12.97 -4.56
CA ASN A 168 4.61 -12.49 -5.84
C ASN A 168 6.14 -12.41 -5.82
N LEU A 169 6.75 -11.97 -4.71
CA LEU A 169 8.20 -11.94 -4.57
C LEU A 169 8.82 -13.35 -4.60
N ARG A 170 8.17 -14.35 -4.02
CA ARG A 170 8.63 -15.75 -4.06
C ARG A 170 8.54 -16.32 -5.46
N GLU A 171 7.39 -16.16 -6.14
CA GLU A 171 7.17 -16.66 -7.50
C GLU A 171 8.14 -16.02 -8.51
N ASN A 172 8.47 -14.73 -8.37
CA ASN A 172 9.45 -14.07 -9.24
C ASN A 172 10.88 -14.59 -8.99
N LYS A 173 11.28 -14.84 -7.74
CA LYS A 173 12.59 -15.46 -7.44
C LYS A 173 12.70 -16.87 -8.01
N ASP A 174 11.64 -17.65 -7.96
CA ASP A 174 11.62 -19.01 -8.52
C ASP A 174 11.72 -18.98 -10.06
N LYS A 175 11.05 -18.02 -10.73
CA LYS A 175 11.19 -17.80 -12.17
C LYS A 175 12.61 -17.37 -12.58
N GLU A 176 13.23 -16.45 -11.83
CA GLU A 176 14.61 -16.03 -12.09
C GLU A 176 15.63 -17.17 -11.87
N ALA A 177 15.40 -18.05 -10.89
CA ALA A 177 16.24 -19.22 -10.66
C ALA A 177 16.16 -20.20 -11.83
N LEU A 178 14.95 -20.49 -12.33
CA LEU A 178 14.72 -21.36 -13.49
C LEU A 178 15.38 -20.83 -14.78
N VAL A 179 15.39 -19.51 -14.98
CA VAL A 179 16.04 -18.89 -16.15
C VAL A 179 17.58 -18.95 -16.08
N ARG A 180 18.16 -19.05 -14.88
CA ARG A 180 19.63 -19.15 -14.70
C ARG A 180 20.16 -20.58 -14.84
N GLU A 181 19.31 -21.58 -14.71
CA GLU A 181 19.68 -23.00 -14.81
C GLU A 181 19.41 -23.61 -16.19
N GLY A 182 18.81 -22.91 -17.13
CA GLY A 182 18.54 -23.31 -18.52
C GLY A 182 19.41 -22.59 -19.52
#